data_52b7d12b92524119f4a1043e6a3f7368
#
_entry.id   52b7d12b92524119f4a1043e6a3f7368
#
_cell.length_a   1.000
_cell.length_b   1.000
_cell.length_c   1.000
_cell.angle_alpha   90.00
_cell.angle_beta   90.00
_cell.angle_gamma   90.00
#
_symmetry.space_group_name_H-M   'P 1'
#
loop_
_entity.id
_entity.type
_entity.pdbx_description
1 polymer ?
#
loop_
_entity_poly.entity_id
_entity_poly.type
_entity_poly.pdbx_seq_one_letter_code
_entity_poly.pdbx_strand_id
1 'polypeptide(L)'
;MVSAVENMAANTTWASLGKATDLRNRILFTLALLIVYRLGTFIPVPGIDGAALRDFMENAGQGIGGMVSMFTGGALGRMGIFALGIMPYISASIIVQLMTSMVPSLEQLKKEGAQGQKKINQYTRYGTVALATVQAYGLAVSLESGDLVTEAGFYFRMTCLITLVGGTMFLMWLGEQITARGIGNGISLIIFVGIIAEVPAALAQFFASGRSGSISPAVIVGVIVMVIATIAFVVFMERALRKLHIQYPRRQVGMKVYDGGSSHLPIKVNPAGVIPAIFASSLLLLPVTISTFSGGSTSPVMSWLLANFGPGQPLYLLFFIAIIVFFAYFYTFNVSFKPDEVADNLKNQNGFVPGIRPGKKTAEYLEYVVNRVLVLGSMYLAAVCVLPEILRGQFAIPFYFGGTSVLIVVSVTMDTIQQVQSHLLAQQYEGLIEKSNLRGKGKTRKKRSPARK
;
A
#
# COMPACT_ATOMS: atom_id res chain seq x y z
N MET A 1 -0.92 -19.51 26.38
CA MET A 1 -1.79 -18.36 26.03
C MET A 1 -1.92 -18.11 24.53
N VAL A 2 -0.87 -18.31 23.74
CA VAL A 2 -0.87 -18.12 22.27
C VAL A 2 -1.90 -19.02 21.57
N SER A 3 -2.05 -20.29 21.97
CA SER A 3 -3.01 -21.22 21.39
C SER A 3 -4.50 -20.85 21.64
N ALA A 4 -4.78 -20.21 22.78
CA ALA A 4 -6.14 -19.75 23.08
C ALA A 4 -6.53 -18.52 22.26
N VAL A 5 -5.57 -17.64 21.98
CA VAL A 5 -5.76 -16.46 21.12
C VAL A 5 -5.88 -16.87 19.64
N GLU A 6 -5.09 -17.84 19.18
CA GLU A 6 -5.22 -18.40 17.83
C GLU A 6 -6.57 -19.13 17.63
N ASN A 7 -7.04 -19.87 18.63
CA ASN A 7 -8.35 -20.54 18.57
C ASN A 7 -9.52 -19.54 18.67
N MET A 8 -9.37 -18.42 19.40
CA MET A 8 -10.35 -17.33 19.39
C MET A 8 -10.39 -16.60 18.05
N ALA A 9 -9.25 -16.36 17.42
CA ALA A 9 -9.18 -15.76 16.09
C ALA A 9 -9.80 -16.66 15.01
N ALA A 10 -9.64 -17.98 15.12
CA ALA A 10 -10.25 -18.95 14.20
C ALA A 10 -11.78 -19.03 14.36
N ASN A 11 -12.31 -18.76 15.56
CA ASN A 11 -13.73 -18.78 15.87
C ASN A 11 -14.44 -17.41 15.75
N THR A 12 -13.75 -16.36 15.27
CA THR A 12 -14.37 -15.07 14.96
C THR A 12 -15.23 -15.21 13.71
N THR A 13 -16.45 -15.65 13.91
CA THR A 13 -17.48 -15.74 12.86
C THR A 13 -17.87 -14.33 12.41
N TRP A 14 -18.03 -14.11 11.11
CA TRP A 14 -18.54 -12.87 10.50
C TRP A 14 -19.84 -12.38 11.15
N ALA A 15 -20.58 -13.28 11.82
CA ALA A 15 -21.76 -12.97 12.63
C ALA A 15 -21.46 -12.06 13.85
N SER A 16 -20.20 -12.01 14.33
CA SER A 16 -19.81 -11.11 15.44
C SER A 16 -19.63 -9.65 14.99
N LEU A 17 -19.43 -9.40 13.69
CA LEU A 17 -19.38 -8.06 13.11
C LEU A 17 -20.66 -7.26 13.33
N GLY A 18 -21.84 -7.92 13.30
CA GLY A 18 -23.13 -7.26 13.53
C GLY A 18 -23.31 -6.69 14.95
N LYS A 19 -22.56 -7.22 15.93
CA LYS A 19 -22.62 -6.78 17.34
C LYS A 19 -21.62 -5.69 17.68
N ALA A 20 -20.61 -5.46 16.83
CA ALA A 20 -19.53 -4.50 17.03
C ALA A 20 -19.90 -3.15 16.39
N THR A 21 -20.66 -2.31 17.08
CA THR A 21 -21.19 -1.03 16.54
C THR A 21 -20.08 -0.06 16.10
N ASP A 22 -19.00 0.07 16.86
CA ASP A 22 -17.88 0.95 16.51
C ASP A 22 -17.19 0.48 15.23
N LEU A 23 -16.86 -0.79 15.13
CA LEU A 23 -16.24 -1.38 13.95
C LEU A 23 -17.13 -1.24 12.70
N ARG A 24 -18.43 -1.46 12.83
CA ARG A 24 -19.40 -1.27 11.74
C ARG A 24 -19.40 0.19 11.26
N ASN A 25 -19.41 1.14 12.17
CA ASN A 25 -19.37 2.56 11.82
C ASN A 25 -18.10 2.94 11.10
N ARG A 26 -16.94 2.42 11.50
CA ARG A 26 -15.66 2.61 10.80
C ARG A 26 -15.65 2.00 9.42
N ILE A 27 -16.20 0.79 9.24
CA ILE A 27 -16.35 0.16 7.91
C ILE A 27 -17.25 0.99 7.02
N LEU A 28 -18.44 1.39 7.51
CA LEU A 28 -19.37 2.21 6.75
C LEU A 28 -18.78 3.56 6.36
N PHE A 29 -18.04 4.21 7.27
CA PHE A 29 -17.34 5.45 6.97
C PHE A 29 -16.29 5.26 5.88
N THR A 30 -15.50 4.19 5.94
CA THR A 30 -14.51 3.86 4.90
C THR A 30 -15.19 3.65 3.54
N LEU A 31 -16.26 2.84 3.51
CA LEU A 31 -17.02 2.59 2.27
C LEU A 31 -17.64 3.87 1.71
N ALA A 32 -18.21 4.74 2.56
CA ALA A 32 -18.78 6.01 2.12
C ALA A 32 -17.73 6.91 1.45
N LEU A 33 -16.53 7.02 2.02
CA LEU A 33 -15.44 7.81 1.45
C LEU A 33 -14.90 7.19 0.15
N LEU A 34 -14.85 5.86 0.04
CA LEU A 34 -14.48 5.18 -1.21
C LEU A 34 -15.52 5.40 -2.33
N ILE A 35 -16.80 5.48 -1.98
CA ILE A 35 -17.85 5.87 -2.94
C ILE A 35 -17.65 7.32 -3.41
N VAL A 36 -17.36 8.25 -2.51
CA VAL A 36 -17.04 9.65 -2.87
C VAL A 36 -15.84 9.70 -3.81
N TYR A 37 -14.78 8.95 -3.53
CA TYR A 37 -13.64 8.81 -4.44
C TYR A 37 -14.09 8.34 -5.82
N ARG A 38 -14.86 7.27 -5.88
CA ARG A 38 -15.31 6.70 -7.16
C ARG A 38 -16.19 7.66 -7.96
N LEU A 39 -17.10 8.39 -7.32
CA LEU A 39 -17.90 9.42 -7.97
C LEU A 39 -17.04 10.52 -8.58
N GLY A 40 -16.02 10.98 -7.87
CA GLY A 40 -15.10 12.02 -8.37
C GLY A 40 -14.27 11.59 -9.57
N THR A 41 -14.01 10.29 -9.78
CA THR A 41 -13.32 9.81 -10.99
C THR A 41 -14.12 9.98 -12.28
N PHE A 42 -15.43 10.23 -12.20
CA PHE A 42 -16.32 10.46 -13.35
C PHE A 42 -16.55 11.93 -13.68
N ILE A 43 -16.12 12.85 -12.82
CA ILE A 43 -16.29 14.30 -13.05
C ILE A 43 -15.14 14.77 -13.97
N PRO A 44 -15.42 15.16 -15.23
CA PRO A 44 -14.37 15.58 -16.16
C PRO A 44 -13.83 16.96 -15.82
N VAL A 45 -12.57 17.22 -16.20
CA VAL A 45 -11.98 18.56 -16.16
C VAL A 45 -12.65 19.44 -17.21
N PRO A 46 -13.06 20.67 -16.87
CA PRO A 46 -13.71 21.58 -17.83
C PRO A 46 -12.76 21.94 -19.00
N GLY A 47 -13.33 22.08 -20.21
CA GLY A 47 -12.61 22.52 -21.40
C GLY A 47 -11.94 21.39 -22.21
N ILE A 48 -12.21 20.13 -21.92
CA ILE A 48 -11.69 18.96 -22.65
C ILE A 48 -12.79 18.41 -23.58
N ASP A 49 -12.42 18.11 -24.83
CA ASP A 49 -13.28 17.41 -25.76
C ASP A 49 -13.29 15.91 -25.46
N GLY A 50 -14.44 15.44 -24.92
CA GLY A 50 -14.57 14.04 -24.53
C GLY A 50 -14.63 13.06 -25.72
N ALA A 51 -14.94 13.49 -26.92
CA ALA A 51 -14.93 12.66 -28.12
C ALA A 51 -13.51 12.45 -28.63
N ALA A 52 -12.77 13.53 -28.83
CA ALA A 52 -11.35 13.50 -29.22
C ALA A 52 -10.49 12.73 -28.21
N LEU A 53 -10.80 12.88 -26.92
CA LEU A 53 -10.09 12.15 -25.86
C LEU A 53 -10.31 10.63 -25.92
N ARG A 54 -11.52 10.17 -26.22
CA ARG A 54 -11.81 8.72 -26.38
C ARG A 54 -11.03 8.13 -27.54
N ASP A 55 -11.08 8.78 -28.69
CA ASP A 55 -10.36 8.34 -29.90
C ASP A 55 -8.85 8.31 -29.66
N PHE A 56 -8.31 9.31 -28.96
CA PHE A 56 -6.90 9.34 -28.55
C PHE A 56 -6.56 8.19 -27.60
N MET A 57 -7.40 7.92 -26.60
CA MET A 57 -7.18 6.86 -25.63
C MET A 57 -7.36 5.46 -26.21
N GLU A 58 -8.25 5.24 -27.16
CA GLU A 58 -8.36 3.97 -27.89
C GLU A 58 -7.10 3.66 -28.69
N ASN A 59 -6.52 4.68 -29.33
CA ASN A 59 -5.27 4.55 -30.09
C ASN A 59 -4.02 4.45 -29.19
N ALA A 60 -3.98 5.21 -28.09
CA ALA A 60 -2.86 5.24 -27.13
C ALA A 60 -2.96 4.18 -26.03
N GLY A 61 -4.12 3.53 -25.89
CA GLY A 61 -4.48 2.67 -24.75
C GLY A 61 -3.64 1.40 -24.55
N GLN A 62 -2.80 1.03 -25.52
CA GLN A 62 -1.89 -0.12 -25.41
C GLN A 62 -0.53 0.25 -24.79
N GLY A 63 -0.29 1.52 -24.46
CA GLY A 63 0.98 2.03 -23.94
C GLY A 63 0.97 2.29 -22.43
N ILE A 64 1.90 3.17 -22.04
CA ILE A 64 2.15 3.60 -20.66
C ILE A 64 0.93 4.33 -20.06
N GLY A 65 0.14 5.04 -20.89
CA GLY A 65 -1.10 5.70 -20.46
C GLY A 65 -2.12 4.74 -19.81
N GLY A 66 -2.21 3.50 -20.31
CA GLY A 66 -3.06 2.47 -19.73
C GLY A 66 -2.60 2.04 -18.32
N MET A 67 -1.29 1.96 -18.07
CA MET A 67 -0.76 1.64 -16.74
C MET A 67 -1.10 2.74 -15.73
N VAL A 68 -0.90 4.02 -16.09
CA VAL A 68 -1.22 5.14 -15.22
C VAL A 68 -2.72 5.22 -14.98
N SER A 69 -3.53 5.00 -16.02
CA SER A 69 -5.00 4.98 -15.92
C SER A 69 -5.50 3.94 -14.92
N MET A 70 -4.87 2.77 -14.87
CA MET A 70 -5.23 1.72 -13.91
C MET A 70 -5.02 2.14 -12.45
N PHE A 71 -3.90 2.82 -12.13
CA PHE A 71 -3.64 3.32 -10.77
C PHE A 71 -4.59 4.46 -10.37
N THR A 72 -5.12 5.19 -11.34
CA THR A 72 -6.09 6.28 -11.11
C THR A 72 -7.56 5.82 -11.20
N GLY A 73 -7.80 4.52 -11.40
CA GLY A 73 -9.15 3.96 -11.53
C GLY A 73 -9.90 4.45 -12.77
N GLY A 74 -9.20 4.63 -13.89
CA GLY A 74 -9.74 5.13 -15.15
C GLY A 74 -9.95 6.65 -15.19
N ALA A 75 -9.59 7.38 -14.13
CA ALA A 75 -9.76 8.83 -14.10
C ALA A 75 -8.89 9.55 -15.15
N LEU A 76 -7.69 9.04 -15.44
CA LEU A 76 -6.84 9.61 -16.49
C LEU A 76 -7.46 9.42 -17.88
N GLY A 77 -8.00 8.25 -18.19
CA GLY A 77 -8.63 7.97 -19.48
C GLY A 77 -9.90 8.79 -19.76
N ARG A 78 -10.52 9.31 -18.71
CA ARG A 78 -11.69 10.20 -18.77
C ARG A 78 -11.34 11.66 -18.48
N MET A 79 -10.05 11.95 -18.23
CA MET A 79 -9.58 13.25 -17.74
C MET A 79 -10.45 13.81 -16.60
N GLY A 80 -10.72 12.95 -15.61
CA GLY A 80 -11.46 13.35 -14.41
C GLY A 80 -10.63 14.27 -13.51
N ILE A 81 -11.30 14.91 -12.55
CA ILE A 81 -10.64 15.77 -11.55
C ILE A 81 -9.55 15.04 -10.75
N PHE A 82 -9.60 13.70 -10.71
CA PHE A 82 -8.62 12.83 -10.08
C PHE A 82 -7.65 12.17 -11.08
N ALA A 83 -7.44 12.76 -12.27
CA ALA A 83 -6.59 12.17 -13.30
C ALA A 83 -5.15 11.95 -12.87
N LEU A 84 -4.57 12.81 -12.01
CA LEU A 84 -3.26 12.60 -11.40
C LEU A 84 -3.27 11.54 -10.29
N GLY A 85 -4.45 11.21 -9.76
CA GLY A 85 -4.61 10.26 -8.66
C GLY A 85 -3.80 10.63 -7.43
N ILE A 86 -3.27 9.61 -6.75
CA ILE A 86 -2.42 9.73 -5.56
C ILE A 86 -0.91 9.72 -5.90
N MET A 87 -0.55 9.59 -7.19
CA MET A 87 0.85 9.47 -7.62
C MET A 87 1.76 10.61 -7.14
N PRO A 88 1.36 11.92 -7.22
CA PRO A 88 2.19 13.01 -6.68
C PRO A 88 2.48 12.88 -5.19
N TYR A 89 1.49 12.40 -4.42
CA TYR A 89 1.66 12.17 -2.98
C TYR A 89 2.61 11.01 -2.69
N ILE A 90 2.51 9.90 -3.42
CA ILE A 90 3.41 8.77 -3.27
C ILE A 90 4.85 9.21 -3.55
N SER A 91 5.09 9.90 -4.67
CA SER A 91 6.41 10.41 -5.03
C SER A 91 6.98 11.36 -3.98
N ALA A 92 6.16 12.32 -3.48
CA ALA A 92 6.56 13.22 -2.41
C ALA A 92 6.89 12.47 -1.11
N SER A 93 6.08 11.47 -0.75
CA SER A 93 6.30 10.65 0.43
C SER A 93 7.60 9.86 0.36
N ILE A 94 7.93 9.30 -0.82
CA ILE A 94 9.20 8.61 -1.07
C ILE A 94 10.37 9.56 -0.85
N ILE A 95 10.33 10.73 -1.49
CA ILE A 95 11.40 11.72 -1.41
C ILE A 95 11.61 12.16 0.05
N VAL A 96 10.53 12.47 0.77
CA VAL A 96 10.60 12.89 2.18
C VAL A 96 11.12 11.75 3.07
N GLN A 97 10.72 10.49 2.83
CA GLN A 97 11.23 9.34 3.59
C GLN A 97 12.71 9.09 3.34
N LEU A 98 13.18 9.23 2.08
CA LEU A 98 14.60 9.16 1.77
C LEU A 98 15.36 10.29 2.44
N MET A 99 14.86 11.52 2.38
CA MET A 99 15.47 12.67 3.05
C MET A 99 15.53 12.51 4.57
N THR A 100 14.52 11.93 5.21
CA THR A 100 14.54 11.67 6.67
C THR A 100 15.61 10.68 7.10
N SER A 101 16.10 9.81 6.20
CA SER A 101 17.20 8.91 6.50
C SER A 101 18.58 9.48 6.17
N MET A 102 18.65 10.48 5.26
CA MET A 102 19.91 11.08 4.80
C MET A 102 20.26 12.38 5.51
N VAL A 103 19.25 13.14 5.94
CA VAL A 103 19.43 14.47 6.55
C VAL A 103 19.31 14.39 8.07
N PRO A 104 20.38 14.66 8.85
CA PRO A 104 20.37 14.49 10.31
C PRO A 104 19.30 15.32 11.04
N SER A 105 18.96 16.49 10.53
CA SER A 105 17.92 17.34 11.11
C SER A 105 16.51 16.74 11.00
N LEU A 106 16.23 16.04 9.89
CA LEU A 106 14.96 15.35 9.69
C LEU A 106 14.90 14.04 10.47
N GLU A 107 16.04 13.37 10.65
CA GLU A 107 16.14 12.20 11.51
C GLU A 107 15.86 12.56 12.98
N GLN A 108 16.38 13.69 13.46
CA GLN A 108 16.08 14.21 14.80
C GLN A 108 14.59 14.50 14.97
N LEU A 109 13.95 15.15 13.98
CA LEU A 109 12.50 15.34 13.96
C LEU A 109 11.72 14.03 14.07
N LYS A 110 12.18 12.98 13.38
CA LYS A 110 11.54 11.65 13.48
C LYS A 110 11.66 11.06 14.90
N LYS A 111 12.75 11.34 15.61
CA LYS A 111 12.97 10.92 17.01
C LYS A 111 12.14 11.70 18.03
N GLU A 112 11.65 12.90 17.69
CA GLU A 112 10.71 13.69 18.51
C GLU A 112 9.31 13.06 18.65
N GLY A 113 9.05 11.94 18.00
CA GLY A 113 7.79 11.22 18.10
C GLY A 113 6.64 11.88 17.35
N ALA A 114 5.44 12.00 18.00
CA ALA A 114 4.22 12.44 17.33
C ALA A 114 4.27 13.88 16.80
N GLN A 115 5.02 14.79 17.46
CA GLN A 115 5.15 16.17 16.98
C GLN A 115 6.06 16.27 15.75
N GLY A 116 7.18 15.56 15.76
CA GLY A 116 8.07 15.47 14.60
C GLY A 116 7.40 14.82 13.38
N GLN A 117 6.62 13.76 13.61
CA GLN A 117 5.85 13.12 12.55
C GLN A 117 4.83 14.06 11.89
N LYS A 118 4.18 14.96 12.66
CA LYS A 118 3.29 15.99 12.08
C LYS A 118 4.03 16.93 11.15
N LYS A 119 5.26 17.37 11.50
CA LYS A 119 6.08 18.22 10.63
C LYS A 119 6.52 17.49 9.35
N ILE A 120 6.94 16.24 9.48
CA ILE A 120 7.30 15.39 8.31
C ILE A 120 6.10 15.26 7.37
N ASN A 121 4.91 15.01 7.89
CA ASN A 121 3.69 14.95 7.09
C ASN A 121 3.37 16.29 6.40
N GLN A 122 3.64 17.43 7.05
CA GLN A 122 3.51 18.75 6.41
C GLN A 122 4.48 18.92 5.23
N TYR A 123 5.73 18.52 5.38
CA TYR A 123 6.69 18.55 4.26
C TYR A 123 6.25 17.66 3.11
N THR A 124 5.69 16.49 3.40
CA THR A 124 5.11 15.60 2.37
C THR A 124 3.95 16.31 1.65
N ARG A 125 3.07 17.01 2.35
CA ARG A 125 1.96 17.77 1.73
C ARG A 125 2.48 18.89 0.83
N TYR A 126 3.47 19.67 1.26
CA TYR A 126 4.08 20.72 0.43
C TYR A 126 4.76 20.12 -0.81
N GLY A 127 5.51 19.03 -0.64
CA GLY A 127 6.10 18.29 -1.76
C GLY A 127 5.04 17.77 -2.73
N THR A 128 3.91 17.29 -2.22
CA THR A 128 2.77 16.83 -3.06
C THR A 128 2.21 17.97 -3.90
N VAL A 129 1.99 19.15 -3.30
CA VAL A 129 1.48 20.31 -4.05
C VAL A 129 2.46 20.72 -5.15
N ALA A 130 3.76 20.80 -4.83
CA ALA A 130 4.77 21.16 -5.82
C ALA A 130 4.82 20.16 -6.99
N LEU A 131 4.87 18.85 -6.70
CA LEU A 131 4.90 17.82 -7.75
C LEU A 131 3.59 17.76 -8.54
N ALA A 132 2.44 17.88 -7.89
CA ALA A 132 1.14 17.91 -8.54
C ALA A 132 1.01 19.11 -9.48
N THR A 133 1.53 20.29 -9.08
CA THR A 133 1.53 21.50 -9.92
C THR A 133 2.35 21.29 -11.19
N VAL A 134 3.56 20.75 -11.07
CA VAL A 134 4.43 20.46 -12.22
C VAL A 134 3.79 19.43 -13.15
N GLN A 135 3.23 18.35 -12.61
CA GLN A 135 2.57 17.30 -13.38
C GLN A 135 1.28 17.80 -14.04
N ALA A 136 0.46 18.58 -13.32
CA ALA A 136 -0.78 19.17 -13.87
C ALA A 136 -0.48 20.13 -15.02
N TYR A 137 0.54 20.98 -14.88
CA TYR A 137 0.96 21.91 -15.93
C TYR A 137 1.44 21.16 -17.19
N GLY A 138 2.29 20.16 -17.00
CA GLY A 138 2.78 19.34 -18.10
C GLY A 138 1.66 18.59 -18.82
N LEU A 139 0.70 18.05 -18.07
CA LEU A 139 -0.47 17.38 -18.63
C LEU A 139 -1.35 18.36 -19.42
N ALA A 140 -1.57 19.58 -18.92
CA ALA A 140 -2.33 20.62 -19.63
C ALA A 140 -1.67 20.98 -20.96
N VAL A 141 -0.35 21.18 -20.99
CA VAL A 141 0.42 21.44 -22.22
C VAL A 141 0.34 20.27 -23.20
N SER A 142 0.43 19.03 -22.71
CA SER A 142 0.31 17.83 -23.54
C SER A 142 -1.08 17.69 -24.17
N LEU A 143 -2.15 18.03 -23.46
CA LEU A 143 -3.52 18.02 -23.99
C LEU A 143 -3.74 19.09 -25.06
N GLU A 144 -3.16 20.28 -24.89
CA GLU A 144 -3.22 21.33 -25.89
C GLU A 144 -2.47 20.94 -27.18
N SER A 145 -1.30 20.33 -27.06
CA SER A 145 -0.51 19.88 -28.21
C SER A 145 -1.13 18.72 -28.97
N GLY A 146 -2.04 17.99 -28.34
CA GLY A 146 -2.79 16.88 -28.94
C GLY A 146 -4.15 17.26 -29.53
N ASP A 147 -4.52 18.56 -29.61
CA ASP A 147 -5.81 19.06 -30.06
C ASP A 147 -7.01 18.42 -29.32
N LEU A 148 -6.82 18.09 -28.03
CA LEU A 148 -7.83 17.44 -27.17
C LEU A 148 -8.67 18.45 -26.37
N VAL A 149 -8.47 19.76 -26.62
CA VAL A 149 -9.02 20.86 -25.84
C VAL A 149 -9.93 21.71 -26.72
N THR A 150 -11.08 22.12 -26.19
CA THR A 150 -12.07 22.97 -26.93
C THR A 150 -11.49 24.36 -27.20
N GLU A 151 -10.80 24.95 -26.22
CA GLU A 151 -10.16 26.26 -26.33
C GLU A 151 -8.75 26.20 -25.71
N ALA A 152 -7.70 26.19 -26.53
CA ALA A 152 -6.33 26.23 -26.09
C ALA A 152 -5.96 27.63 -25.57
N GLY A 153 -5.23 27.72 -24.46
CA GLY A 153 -4.75 28.99 -23.96
C GLY A 153 -4.49 29.02 -22.45
N PHE A 154 -4.06 30.19 -21.98
CA PHE A 154 -3.70 30.38 -20.57
C PHE A 154 -4.85 30.06 -19.62
N TYR A 155 -6.09 30.37 -20.01
CA TYR A 155 -7.27 30.08 -19.18
C TYR A 155 -7.49 28.59 -18.95
N PHE A 156 -7.38 27.78 -20.01
CA PHE A 156 -7.46 26.31 -19.89
C PHE A 156 -6.35 25.74 -18.99
N ARG A 157 -5.09 26.19 -19.21
CA ARG A 157 -3.95 25.72 -18.38
C ARG A 157 -4.18 25.99 -16.90
N MET A 158 -4.66 27.19 -16.55
CA MET A 158 -4.94 27.56 -15.16
C MET A 158 -6.10 26.76 -14.58
N THR A 159 -7.18 26.59 -15.33
CA THR A 159 -8.34 25.79 -14.90
C THR A 159 -7.95 24.32 -14.69
N CYS A 160 -7.22 23.73 -15.63
CA CYS A 160 -6.71 22.37 -15.54
C CYS A 160 -5.78 22.20 -14.32
N LEU A 161 -4.83 23.12 -14.12
CA LEU A 161 -3.89 23.11 -13.01
C LEU A 161 -4.62 23.18 -11.66
N ILE A 162 -5.52 24.15 -11.47
CA ILE A 162 -6.28 24.32 -10.22
C ILE A 162 -7.14 23.08 -9.94
N THR A 163 -7.81 22.55 -10.96
CA THR A 163 -8.69 21.38 -10.83
C THR A 163 -7.91 20.13 -10.45
N LEU A 164 -6.80 19.84 -11.13
CA LEU A 164 -6.01 18.63 -10.88
C LEU A 164 -5.26 18.69 -9.56
N VAL A 165 -4.66 19.83 -9.20
CA VAL A 165 -4.00 20.02 -7.91
C VAL A 165 -5.04 19.94 -6.78
N GLY A 166 -6.18 20.61 -6.93
CA GLY A 166 -7.29 20.53 -5.98
C GLY A 166 -7.80 19.10 -5.79
N GLY A 167 -7.95 18.35 -6.89
CA GLY A 167 -8.32 16.93 -6.88
C GLY A 167 -7.31 16.06 -6.12
N THR A 168 -6.02 16.24 -6.37
CA THR A 168 -4.95 15.50 -5.68
C THR A 168 -4.94 15.81 -4.18
N MET A 169 -5.09 17.08 -3.80
CA MET A 169 -5.15 17.49 -2.39
C MET A 169 -6.39 16.93 -1.69
N PHE A 170 -7.52 16.88 -2.40
CA PHE A 170 -8.74 16.28 -1.87
C PHE A 170 -8.57 14.76 -1.67
N LEU A 171 -7.95 14.05 -2.61
CA LEU A 171 -7.65 12.62 -2.46
C LEU A 171 -6.72 12.34 -1.28
N MET A 172 -5.68 13.16 -1.11
CA MET A 172 -4.79 13.05 0.02
C MET A 172 -5.54 13.22 1.34
N TRP A 173 -6.37 14.28 1.45
CA TRP A 173 -7.21 14.51 2.63
C TRP A 173 -8.17 13.34 2.89
N LEU A 174 -8.79 12.80 1.84
CA LEU A 174 -9.69 11.66 1.92
C LEU A 174 -8.97 10.40 2.43
N GLY A 175 -7.76 10.12 1.93
CA GLY A 175 -6.91 9.04 2.42
C GLY A 175 -6.53 9.20 3.90
N GLU A 176 -6.21 10.43 4.34
CA GLU A 176 -5.93 10.73 5.74
C GLU A 176 -7.17 10.52 6.63
N GLN A 177 -8.37 10.93 6.18
CA GLN A 177 -9.62 10.70 6.94
C GLN A 177 -9.93 9.20 7.08
N ILE A 178 -9.75 8.41 6.03
CA ILE A 178 -9.91 6.96 6.10
C ILE A 178 -8.94 6.37 7.12
N THR A 179 -7.66 6.76 7.07
CA THR A 179 -6.64 6.26 8.00
C THR A 179 -6.92 6.66 9.46
N ALA A 180 -7.41 7.88 9.70
CA ALA A 180 -7.66 8.40 11.05
C ALA A 180 -8.94 7.86 11.69
N ARG A 181 -10.01 7.70 10.91
CA ARG A 181 -11.36 7.39 11.42
C ARG A 181 -11.95 6.11 10.88
N GLY A 182 -11.41 5.57 9.81
CA GLY A 182 -11.85 4.35 9.15
C GLY A 182 -11.07 3.12 9.59
N ILE A 183 -10.93 2.18 8.66
CA ILE A 183 -10.15 0.95 8.80
C ILE A 183 -9.18 0.87 7.62
N GLY A 184 -7.98 0.41 7.89
CA GLY A 184 -6.94 0.27 6.87
C GLY A 184 -6.11 1.53 6.66
N ASN A 185 -5.12 1.42 5.77
CA ASN A 185 -4.39 2.57 5.26
C ASN A 185 -5.20 3.20 4.13
N GLY A 186 -5.72 4.41 4.34
CA GLY A 186 -6.62 5.08 3.40
C GLY A 186 -6.01 5.28 2.01
N ILE A 187 -4.73 5.58 1.92
CA ILE A 187 -4.02 5.76 0.65
C ILE A 187 -3.96 4.44 -0.13
N SER A 188 -3.57 3.36 0.56
CA SER A 188 -3.53 2.02 -0.03
C SER A 188 -4.92 1.55 -0.47
N LEU A 189 -5.96 1.87 0.29
CA LEU A 189 -7.35 1.54 -0.06
C LEU A 189 -7.86 2.31 -1.28
N ILE A 190 -7.47 3.57 -1.46
CA ILE A 190 -7.84 4.34 -2.66
C ILE A 190 -7.18 3.73 -3.91
N ILE A 191 -5.89 3.36 -3.82
CA ILE A 191 -5.19 2.66 -4.92
C ILE A 191 -5.87 1.32 -5.22
N PHE A 192 -6.17 0.55 -4.19
CA PHE A 192 -6.86 -0.73 -4.28
C PHE A 192 -8.21 -0.63 -5.01
N VAL A 193 -9.05 0.34 -4.63
CA VAL A 193 -10.35 0.57 -5.27
C VAL A 193 -10.17 1.04 -6.72
N GLY A 194 -9.15 1.87 -7.00
CA GLY A 194 -8.80 2.26 -8.36
C GLY A 194 -8.51 1.03 -9.24
N ILE A 195 -7.65 0.14 -8.76
CA ILE A 195 -7.27 -1.08 -9.47
C ILE A 195 -8.48 -2.00 -9.68
N ILE A 196 -9.24 -2.30 -8.62
CA ILE A 196 -10.40 -3.20 -8.70
C ILE A 196 -11.48 -2.67 -9.65
N ALA A 197 -11.67 -1.37 -9.69
CA ALA A 197 -12.68 -0.74 -10.54
C ALA A 197 -12.42 -0.94 -12.04
N GLU A 198 -11.18 -1.12 -12.47
CA GLU A 198 -10.80 -1.37 -13.86
C GLU A 198 -10.80 -2.87 -14.23
N VAL A 199 -10.81 -3.77 -13.24
CA VAL A 199 -10.79 -5.23 -13.48
C VAL A 199 -11.95 -5.71 -14.36
N PRO A 200 -13.22 -5.30 -14.15
CA PRO A 200 -14.32 -5.76 -15.00
C PRO A 200 -14.17 -5.34 -16.46
N ALA A 201 -13.71 -4.10 -16.72
CA ALA A 201 -13.48 -3.59 -18.07
C ALA A 201 -12.33 -4.34 -18.76
N ALA A 202 -11.23 -4.57 -18.03
CA ALA A 202 -10.07 -5.33 -18.51
C ALA A 202 -10.45 -6.79 -18.85
N LEU A 203 -11.25 -7.46 -18.01
CA LEU A 203 -11.75 -8.80 -18.27
C LEU A 203 -12.66 -8.84 -19.50
N ALA A 204 -13.57 -7.87 -19.65
CA ALA A 204 -14.44 -7.77 -20.81
C ALA A 204 -13.62 -7.64 -22.11
N GLN A 205 -12.59 -6.79 -22.11
CA GLN A 205 -11.67 -6.60 -23.23
C GLN A 205 -10.89 -7.88 -23.57
N PHE A 206 -10.39 -8.57 -22.52
CA PHE A 206 -9.67 -9.84 -22.68
C PHE A 206 -10.54 -10.93 -23.32
N PHE A 207 -11.79 -11.09 -22.88
CA PHE A 207 -12.72 -12.04 -23.49
C PHE A 207 -13.15 -11.61 -24.90
N ALA A 208 -13.29 -10.31 -25.17
CA ALA A 208 -13.59 -9.81 -26.52
C ALA A 208 -12.44 -10.15 -27.49
N SER A 209 -11.17 -9.99 -27.08
CA SER A 209 -9.99 -10.37 -27.87
C SER A 209 -9.95 -11.87 -28.14
N GLY A 210 -10.44 -12.69 -27.22
CA GLY A 210 -10.61 -14.13 -27.44
C GLY A 210 -11.69 -14.46 -28.48
N ARG A 211 -12.80 -13.72 -28.48
CA ARG A 211 -13.89 -13.89 -29.47
C ARG A 211 -13.50 -13.43 -30.87
N SER A 212 -12.68 -12.39 -30.99
CA SER A 212 -12.15 -11.90 -32.27
C SER A 212 -11.08 -12.81 -32.89
N GLY A 213 -10.65 -13.88 -32.16
CA GLY A 213 -9.64 -14.82 -32.63
C GLY A 213 -8.19 -14.30 -32.54
N SER A 214 -7.98 -13.11 -31.98
CA SER A 214 -6.65 -12.54 -31.79
C SER A 214 -5.83 -13.29 -30.71
N ILE A 215 -6.53 -13.95 -29.78
CA ILE A 215 -5.92 -14.77 -28.72
C ILE A 215 -6.50 -16.19 -28.76
N SER A 216 -5.64 -17.22 -28.74
CA SER A 216 -6.13 -18.60 -28.73
C SER A 216 -6.83 -18.95 -27.41
N PRO A 217 -7.88 -19.79 -27.40
CA PRO A 217 -8.57 -20.20 -26.19
C PRO A 217 -7.66 -20.86 -25.15
N ALA A 218 -6.62 -21.56 -25.60
CA ALA A 218 -5.63 -22.15 -24.68
C ALA A 218 -4.84 -21.11 -23.88
N VAL A 219 -4.49 -19.98 -24.50
CA VAL A 219 -3.81 -18.87 -23.83
C VAL A 219 -4.74 -18.21 -22.79
N ILE A 220 -6.04 -18.08 -23.11
CA ILE A 220 -7.03 -17.52 -22.16
C ILE A 220 -7.09 -18.38 -20.89
N VAL A 221 -7.24 -19.68 -21.03
CA VAL A 221 -7.25 -20.61 -19.89
C VAL A 221 -5.94 -20.56 -19.14
N GLY A 222 -4.80 -20.55 -19.85
CA GLY A 222 -3.47 -20.44 -19.26
C GLY A 222 -3.29 -19.18 -18.41
N VAL A 223 -3.74 -18.03 -18.90
CA VAL A 223 -3.67 -16.75 -18.17
C VAL A 223 -4.54 -16.78 -16.90
N ILE A 224 -5.77 -17.32 -16.98
CA ILE A 224 -6.64 -17.43 -15.80
C ILE A 224 -6.00 -18.33 -14.72
N VAL A 225 -5.50 -19.49 -15.11
CA VAL A 225 -4.82 -20.40 -14.17
C VAL A 225 -3.59 -19.73 -13.56
N MET A 226 -2.81 -19.02 -14.35
CA MET A 226 -1.63 -18.30 -13.89
C MET A 226 -2.01 -17.17 -12.89
N VAL A 227 -3.05 -16.39 -13.16
CA VAL A 227 -3.51 -15.34 -12.22
C VAL A 227 -3.93 -15.94 -10.88
N ILE A 228 -4.69 -17.05 -10.91
CA ILE A 228 -5.09 -17.77 -9.69
C ILE A 228 -3.87 -18.30 -8.95
N ALA A 229 -2.92 -18.91 -9.65
CA ALA A 229 -1.68 -19.41 -9.05
C ALA A 229 -0.84 -18.29 -8.46
N THR A 230 -0.74 -17.16 -9.13
CA THR A 230 -0.02 -15.95 -8.62
C THR A 230 -0.68 -15.43 -7.37
N ILE A 231 -2.01 -15.28 -7.33
CA ILE A 231 -2.74 -14.84 -6.14
C ILE A 231 -2.49 -15.81 -4.98
N ALA A 232 -2.61 -17.12 -5.21
CA ALA A 232 -2.36 -18.13 -4.18
C ALA A 232 -0.93 -18.07 -3.65
N PHE A 233 0.06 -17.88 -4.53
CA PHE A 233 1.46 -17.74 -4.16
C PHE A 233 1.72 -16.47 -3.36
N VAL A 234 1.12 -15.33 -3.75
CA VAL A 234 1.24 -14.06 -3.02
C VAL A 234 0.64 -14.20 -1.62
N VAL A 235 -0.56 -14.77 -1.49
CA VAL A 235 -1.21 -15.00 -0.18
C VAL A 235 -0.35 -15.92 0.70
N PHE A 236 0.24 -16.97 0.13
CA PHE A 236 1.14 -17.86 0.85
C PHE A 236 2.38 -17.12 1.39
N MET A 237 3.03 -16.32 0.56
CA MET A 237 4.22 -15.56 0.93
C MET A 237 3.94 -14.44 1.95
N GLU A 238 2.83 -13.72 1.81
CA GLU A 238 2.43 -12.66 2.76
C GLU A 238 2.04 -13.21 4.14
N ARG A 239 1.59 -14.46 4.22
CA ARG A 239 1.32 -15.15 5.49
C ARG A 239 2.54 -15.82 6.09
N ALA A 240 3.63 -15.96 5.35
CA ALA A 240 4.83 -16.62 5.80
C ALA A 240 5.55 -15.82 6.91
N LEU A 241 5.76 -16.46 8.05
CA LEU A 241 6.37 -15.87 9.23
C LEU A 241 7.55 -16.72 9.70
N ARG A 242 8.68 -16.08 9.99
CA ARG A 242 9.80 -16.68 10.74
C ARG A 242 9.57 -16.47 12.23
N LYS A 243 9.27 -17.51 12.98
CA LYS A 243 9.08 -17.45 14.44
C LYS A 243 10.44 -17.60 15.14
N LEU A 244 10.89 -16.56 15.84
CA LEU A 244 12.07 -16.61 16.69
C LEU A 244 11.65 -16.93 18.13
N HIS A 245 12.32 -17.91 18.74
CA HIS A 245 12.04 -18.32 20.11
C HIS A 245 12.61 -17.31 21.11
N ILE A 246 11.77 -16.82 22.03
CA ILE A 246 12.12 -15.93 23.12
C ILE A 246 11.76 -16.59 24.42
N GLN A 247 12.68 -16.55 25.39
CA GLN A 247 12.47 -17.03 26.73
C GLN A 247 12.41 -15.86 27.72
N TYR A 248 11.51 -15.96 28.66
CA TYR A 248 11.41 -15.05 29.80
C TYR A 248 11.86 -15.76 31.07
N PRO A 249 12.74 -15.15 31.90
CA PRO A 249 13.22 -15.77 33.13
C PRO A 249 12.09 -15.92 34.13
N ARG A 250 12.21 -16.92 35.01
CA ARG A 250 11.31 -17.09 36.14
C ARG A 250 11.39 -15.86 37.04
N ARG A 251 10.26 -15.37 37.49
CA ARG A 251 10.17 -14.22 38.41
C ARG A 251 9.58 -14.65 39.73
N GLN A 252 10.32 -14.39 40.81
CA GLN A 252 9.78 -14.55 42.16
C GLN A 252 9.36 -13.18 42.69
N VAL A 253 8.09 -13.05 43.06
CA VAL A 253 7.53 -11.86 43.71
C VAL A 253 6.97 -12.30 45.06
N GLY A 254 7.76 -12.08 46.11
CA GLY A 254 7.45 -12.59 47.45
C GLY A 254 7.52 -14.14 47.48
N MET A 255 6.47 -14.78 48.01
CA MET A 255 6.39 -16.26 48.07
C MET A 255 5.81 -16.90 46.79
N LYS A 256 5.40 -16.11 45.79
CA LYS A 256 4.86 -16.65 44.53
C LYS A 256 5.95 -16.67 43.46
N VAL A 257 6.20 -17.84 42.90
CA VAL A 257 7.08 -18.05 41.75
C VAL A 257 6.19 -18.02 40.50
N TYR A 258 6.43 -17.06 39.61
CA TYR A 258 5.84 -17.04 38.29
C TYR A 258 6.76 -17.78 37.34
N ASP A 259 6.27 -18.84 36.74
CA ASP A 259 7.04 -19.61 35.76
C ASP A 259 7.39 -18.76 34.54
N GLY A 260 8.64 -18.83 34.12
CA GLY A 260 9.11 -18.17 32.92
C GLY A 260 8.38 -18.75 31.71
N GLY A 261 7.67 -17.89 30.97
CA GLY A 261 7.01 -18.27 29.74
C GLY A 261 7.96 -18.29 28.56
N SER A 262 7.72 -19.14 27.58
CA SER A 262 8.32 -19.02 26.26
C SER A 262 7.35 -18.36 25.28
N SER A 263 7.83 -17.46 24.47
CA SER A 263 7.07 -16.77 23.41
C SER A 263 7.83 -16.83 22.10
N HIS A 264 7.19 -16.43 21.02
CA HIS A 264 7.82 -16.37 19.71
C HIS A 264 7.67 -14.96 19.16
N LEU A 265 8.76 -14.37 18.65
CA LEU A 265 8.74 -13.14 17.89
C LEU A 265 8.45 -13.50 16.40
N PRO A 266 7.30 -13.12 15.86
CA PRO A 266 6.99 -13.36 14.45
C PRO A 266 7.67 -12.31 13.59
N ILE A 267 8.54 -12.71 12.67
CA ILE A 267 9.13 -11.86 11.65
C ILE A 267 8.49 -12.23 10.32
N LYS A 268 7.82 -11.28 9.65
CA LYS A 268 7.27 -11.47 8.30
C LYS A 268 8.41 -11.74 7.30
N VAL A 269 8.19 -12.60 6.31
CA VAL A 269 9.16 -12.83 5.21
C VAL A 269 9.29 -11.58 4.35
N ASN A 270 8.18 -10.85 4.18
CA ASN A 270 8.16 -9.55 3.53
C ASN A 270 7.76 -8.47 4.55
N PRO A 271 8.70 -7.93 5.35
CA PRO A 271 8.37 -6.90 6.34
C PRO A 271 8.11 -5.54 5.72
N ALA A 272 8.57 -5.31 4.49
CA ALA A 272 8.33 -4.08 3.74
C ALA A 272 6.93 -4.02 3.09
N GLY A 273 6.24 -5.17 2.98
CA GLY A 273 4.94 -5.26 2.32
C GLY A 273 5.00 -4.91 0.83
N VAL A 274 3.96 -4.25 0.34
CA VAL A 274 3.81 -3.85 -1.08
C VAL A 274 4.50 -2.52 -1.41
N ILE A 275 4.92 -1.75 -0.41
CA ILE A 275 5.44 -0.39 -0.58
C ILE A 275 6.64 -0.31 -1.54
N PRO A 276 7.64 -1.21 -1.50
CA PRO A 276 8.74 -1.20 -2.45
C PRO A 276 8.31 -1.32 -3.92
N ALA A 277 7.29 -2.13 -4.19
CA ALA A 277 6.77 -2.30 -5.54
C ALA A 277 6.04 -1.04 -6.05
N ILE A 278 5.28 -0.38 -5.17
CA ILE A 278 4.62 0.90 -5.47
C ILE A 278 5.68 1.99 -5.74
N PHE A 279 6.75 2.04 -4.94
CA PHE A 279 7.83 3.00 -5.10
C PHE A 279 8.58 2.78 -6.40
N ALA A 280 8.91 1.53 -6.71
CA ALA A 280 9.60 1.18 -7.95
C ALA A 280 8.77 1.57 -9.19
N SER A 281 7.47 1.25 -9.21
CA SER A 281 6.59 1.63 -10.31
C SER A 281 6.43 3.14 -10.45
N SER A 282 6.27 3.87 -9.33
CA SER A 282 6.17 5.34 -9.34
C SER A 282 7.44 6.01 -9.87
N LEU A 283 8.62 5.50 -9.47
CA LEU A 283 9.90 6.04 -9.93
C LEU A 283 10.14 5.80 -11.42
N LEU A 284 9.77 4.62 -11.93
CA LEU A 284 9.89 4.28 -13.34
C LEU A 284 8.93 5.07 -14.24
N LEU A 285 7.81 5.55 -13.69
CA LEU A 285 6.88 6.41 -14.42
C LEU A 285 7.39 7.86 -14.54
N LEU A 286 8.32 8.32 -13.70
CA LEU A 286 8.83 9.70 -13.75
C LEU A 286 9.49 10.07 -15.09
N PRO A 287 10.41 9.28 -15.68
CA PRO A 287 11.00 9.62 -16.99
C PRO A 287 9.96 9.72 -18.10
N VAL A 288 8.95 8.88 -18.03
CA VAL A 288 7.86 8.84 -19.00
C VAL A 288 6.95 10.06 -18.87
N THR A 289 6.60 10.45 -17.64
CA THR A 289 5.84 11.68 -17.42
C THR A 289 6.62 12.91 -17.86
N ILE A 290 7.94 12.97 -17.61
CA ILE A 290 8.79 14.06 -18.08
C ILE A 290 8.81 14.13 -19.61
N SER A 291 8.86 12.99 -20.30
CA SER A 291 8.87 12.96 -21.78
C SER A 291 7.56 13.44 -22.39
N THR A 292 6.41 13.09 -21.79
CA THR A 292 5.11 13.61 -22.22
C THR A 292 5.00 15.12 -22.04
N PHE A 293 5.66 15.69 -21.01
CA PHE A 293 5.67 17.14 -20.76
C PHE A 293 6.62 17.92 -21.69
N SER A 294 7.55 17.24 -22.34
CA SER A 294 8.57 17.87 -23.22
C SER A 294 8.02 18.27 -24.60
N GLY A 295 6.72 18.11 -24.87
CA GLY A 295 6.06 18.59 -26.07
C GLY A 295 6.64 18.05 -27.38
N GLY A 296 7.15 16.81 -27.38
CA GLY A 296 7.69 16.17 -28.60
C GLY A 296 9.10 16.61 -29.01
N SER A 297 9.72 17.61 -28.35
CA SER A 297 11.14 17.93 -28.54
C SER A 297 12.00 16.93 -27.78
N THR A 298 12.14 15.73 -28.31
CA THR A 298 12.95 14.67 -27.73
C THR A 298 14.42 14.93 -27.98
N SER A 299 15.17 15.26 -26.91
CA SER A 299 16.62 15.23 -26.99
C SER A 299 17.08 13.80 -27.32
N PRO A 300 18.24 13.61 -27.96
CA PRO A 300 18.74 12.24 -28.27
C PRO A 300 18.85 11.33 -27.05
N VAL A 301 19.09 11.90 -25.87
CA VAL A 301 19.12 11.17 -24.60
C VAL A 301 17.72 10.68 -24.20
N MET A 302 16.69 11.51 -24.38
CA MET A 302 15.32 11.14 -24.03
C MET A 302 14.75 10.07 -24.99
N SER A 303 15.04 10.19 -26.29
CA SER A 303 14.65 9.14 -27.26
C SER A 303 15.33 7.81 -26.98
N TRP A 304 16.61 7.82 -26.60
CA TRP A 304 17.33 6.61 -26.18
C TRP A 304 16.74 6.01 -24.90
N LEU A 305 16.41 6.85 -23.90
CA LEU A 305 15.74 6.41 -22.67
C LEU A 305 14.40 5.76 -22.97
N LEU A 306 13.54 6.40 -23.75
CA LEU A 306 12.22 5.86 -24.10
C LEU A 306 12.31 4.55 -24.87
N ALA A 307 13.30 4.43 -25.79
CA ALA A 307 13.49 3.20 -26.56
C ALA A 307 13.96 2.02 -25.70
N ASN A 308 14.79 2.25 -24.69
CA ASN A 308 15.39 1.18 -23.87
C ASN A 308 14.67 0.95 -22.53
N PHE A 309 13.99 1.98 -22.01
CA PHE A 309 13.21 1.92 -20.76
C PHE A 309 11.70 1.77 -21.01
N GLY A 310 11.30 1.38 -22.22
CA GLY A 310 9.92 1.01 -22.50
C GLY A 310 9.49 -0.26 -21.74
N PRO A 311 8.20 -0.38 -21.38
CA PRO A 311 7.68 -1.59 -20.74
C PRO A 311 7.96 -2.84 -21.59
N GLY A 312 8.47 -3.91 -20.97
CA GLY A 312 8.83 -5.15 -21.64
C GLY A 312 10.27 -5.21 -22.17
N GLN A 313 11.04 -4.13 -22.16
CA GLN A 313 12.45 -4.14 -22.53
C GLN A 313 13.32 -4.79 -21.44
N PRO A 314 14.39 -5.52 -21.79
CA PRO A 314 15.24 -6.21 -20.82
C PRO A 314 15.90 -5.23 -19.82
N LEU A 315 16.31 -4.05 -20.28
CA LEU A 315 16.93 -3.03 -19.45
C LEU A 315 15.94 -2.45 -18.42
N TYR A 316 14.69 -2.23 -18.85
CA TYR A 316 13.59 -1.83 -17.97
C TYR A 316 13.37 -2.86 -16.85
N LEU A 317 13.28 -4.16 -17.21
CA LEU A 317 13.07 -5.24 -16.25
C LEU A 317 14.21 -5.35 -15.24
N LEU A 318 15.46 -5.26 -15.69
CA LEU A 318 16.63 -5.32 -14.82
C LEU A 318 16.64 -4.14 -13.83
N PHE A 319 16.36 -2.94 -14.31
CA PHE A 319 16.33 -1.74 -13.49
C PHE A 319 15.14 -1.78 -12.50
N PHE A 320 13.99 -2.29 -12.95
CA PHE A 320 12.82 -2.50 -12.10
C PHE A 320 13.12 -3.46 -10.94
N ILE A 321 13.76 -4.61 -11.21
CA ILE A 321 14.20 -5.55 -10.18
C ILE A 321 15.16 -4.88 -9.20
N ALA A 322 16.17 -4.17 -9.70
CA ALA A 322 17.16 -3.49 -8.87
C ALA A 322 16.52 -2.47 -7.93
N ILE A 323 15.57 -1.68 -8.42
CA ILE A 323 14.85 -0.68 -7.63
C ILE A 323 13.95 -1.37 -6.58
N ILE A 324 13.22 -2.43 -6.93
CA ILE A 324 12.40 -3.18 -5.97
C ILE A 324 13.28 -3.71 -4.82
N VAL A 325 14.40 -4.33 -5.14
CA VAL A 325 15.34 -4.87 -4.13
C VAL A 325 15.88 -3.73 -3.26
N PHE A 326 16.33 -2.63 -3.88
CA PHE A 326 16.83 -1.47 -3.15
C PHE A 326 15.79 -0.92 -2.17
N PHE A 327 14.56 -0.66 -2.62
CA PHE A 327 13.51 -0.15 -1.74
C PHE A 327 13.04 -1.16 -0.70
N ALA A 328 13.07 -2.46 -1.00
CA ALA A 328 12.75 -3.49 -0.01
C ALA A 328 13.73 -3.46 1.16
N TYR A 329 15.03 -3.36 0.89
CA TYR A 329 16.06 -3.21 1.92
C TYR A 329 15.93 -1.87 2.65
N PHE A 330 15.86 -0.78 1.89
CA PHE A 330 15.75 0.56 2.45
C PHE A 330 14.56 0.70 3.39
N TYR A 331 13.37 0.28 2.94
CA TYR A 331 12.13 0.41 3.73
C TYR A 331 12.14 -0.50 4.96
N THR A 332 12.64 -1.72 4.82
CA THR A 332 12.68 -2.66 5.94
C THR A 332 13.52 -2.10 7.09
N PHE A 333 14.76 -1.69 6.85
CA PHE A 333 15.66 -1.26 7.91
C PHE A 333 15.38 0.15 8.44
N ASN A 334 14.88 1.06 7.61
CA ASN A 334 14.63 2.45 8.04
C ASN A 334 13.23 2.69 8.60
N VAL A 335 12.24 1.88 8.20
CA VAL A 335 10.83 2.14 8.54
C VAL A 335 10.17 0.97 9.27
N SER A 336 10.28 -0.26 8.73
CA SER A 336 9.47 -1.39 9.20
C SER A 336 10.08 -2.12 10.39
N PHE A 337 11.39 -2.32 10.40
CA PHE A 337 12.05 -3.12 11.42
C PHE A 337 13.39 -2.51 11.82
N LYS A 338 13.46 -2.01 13.05
CA LYS A 338 14.68 -1.47 13.65
C LYS A 338 15.22 -2.47 14.68
N PRO A 339 16.31 -3.20 14.37
CA PRO A 339 16.84 -4.23 15.24
C PRO A 339 17.18 -3.75 16.64
N ASP A 340 17.76 -2.54 16.75
CA ASP A 340 18.17 -1.96 18.03
C ASP A 340 16.97 -1.69 18.94
N GLU A 341 15.92 -1.04 18.42
CA GLU A 341 14.70 -0.74 19.20
C GLU A 341 14.00 -2.03 19.67
N VAL A 342 13.96 -3.07 18.81
CA VAL A 342 13.36 -4.36 19.14
C VAL A 342 14.18 -5.08 20.21
N ALA A 343 15.53 -5.08 20.10
CA ALA A 343 16.41 -5.68 21.08
C ALA A 343 16.35 -5.00 22.44
N ASP A 344 16.27 -3.65 22.48
CA ASP A 344 16.10 -2.89 23.72
C ASP A 344 14.73 -3.12 24.35
N ASN A 345 13.67 -3.20 23.56
CA ASN A 345 12.33 -3.55 24.05
C ASN A 345 12.29 -4.96 24.68
N LEU A 346 12.94 -5.93 24.02
CA LEU A 346 13.07 -7.29 24.56
C LEU A 346 13.83 -7.29 25.89
N LYS A 347 14.96 -6.56 25.96
CA LYS A 347 15.74 -6.42 27.17
C LYS A 347 14.93 -5.78 28.31
N ASN A 348 14.17 -4.71 28.01
CA ASN A 348 13.34 -4.04 29.01
C ASN A 348 12.20 -4.94 29.53
N GLN A 349 11.71 -5.86 28.70
CA GLN A 349 10.73 -6.87 29.08
C GLN A 349 11.37 -8.12 29.74
N ASN A 350 12.69 -8.13 29.95
CA ASN A 350 13.48 -9.27 30.42
C ASN A 350 13.34 -10.53 29.53
N GLY A 351 13.01 -10.35 28.25
CA GLY A 351 13.04 -11.40 27.23
C GLY A 351 14.44 -11.56 26.65
N PHE A 352 14.85 -12.79 26.38
CA PHE A 352 16.11 -13.05 25.71
C PHE A 352 15.99 -14.19 24.69
N VAL A 353 16.84 -14.15 23.69
CA VAL A 353 16.99 -15.25 22.73
C VAL A 353 17.95 -16.28 23.34
N PRO A 354 17.59 -17.58 23.42
CA PRO A 354 18.46 -18.60 23.98
C PRO A 354 19.85 -18.61 23.32
N GLY A 355 20.89 -18.58 24.11
CA GLY A 355 22.26 -18.58 23.65
C GLY A 355 22.84 -17.22 23.23
N ILE A 356 22.08 -16.14 23.28
CA ILE A 356 22.52 -14.79 22.86
C ILE A 356 22.37 -13.80 24.03
N ARG A 357 23.39 -12.96 24.24
CA ARG A 357 23.36 -11.95 25.31
C ARG A 357 22.34 -10.85 24.96
N PRO A 358 21.43 -10.46 25.90
CA PRO A 358 20.48 -9.36 25.70
C PRO A 358 21.18 -8.03 25.38
N GLY A 359 20.56 -7.23 24.51
CA GLY A 359 21.07 -5.93 24.07
C GLY A 359 21.73 -6.00 22.68
N LYS A 360 22.89 -5.38 22.50
CA LYS A 360 23.55 -5.19 21.20
C LYS A 360 23.76 -6.50 20.41
N LYS A 361 24.14 -7.59 21.09
CA LYS A 361 24.28 -8.90 20.45
C LYS A 361 22.97 -9.48 19.94
N THR A 362 21.87 -9.19 20.62
CA THR A 362 20.52 -9.55 20.14
C THR A 362 20.14 -8.72 18.92
N ALA A 363 20.48 -7.42 18.87
CA ALA A 363 20.25 -6.58 17.70
C ALA A 363 21.02 -7.11 16.47
N GLU A 364 22.31 -7.41 16.60
CA GLU A 364 23.14 -7.98 15.54
C GLU A 364 22.56 -9.32 15.00
N TYR A 365 22.05 -10.16 15.91
CA TYR A 365 21.41 -11.42 15.51
C TYR A 365 20.08 -11.20 14.79
N LEU A 366 19.25 -10.27 15.27
CA LEU A 366 17.98 -9.91 14.61
C LEU A 366 18.23 -9.35 13.22
N GLU A 367 19.21 -8.46 13.08
CA GLU A 367 19.62 -7.90 11.78
C GLU A 367 20.06 -9.00 10.81
N TYR A 368 20.90 -9.94 11.29
CA TYR A 368 21.34 -11.08 10.49
C TYR A 368 20.17 -11.95 10.00
N VAL A 369 19.19 -12.23 10.87
CA VAL A 369 18.02 -13.04 10.51
C VAL A 369 17.14 -12.30 9.53
N VAL A 370 16.84 -10.99 9.79
CA VAL A 370 16.01 -10.18 8.91
C VAL A 370 16.63 -10.03 7.53
N ASN A 371 17.93 -9.81 7.46
CA ASN A 371 18.66 -9.67 6.19
C ASN A 371 18.50 -10.92 5.31
N ARG A 372 18.65 -12.13 5.88
CA ARG A 372 18.46 -13.38 5.14
C ARG A 372 17.02 -13.62 4.70
N VAL A 373 16.06 -13.30 5.55
CA VAL A 373 14.65 -13.44 5.24
C VAL A 373 14.25 -12.44 4.17
N LEU A 374 14.82 -11.23 4.20
CA LEU A 374 14.55 -10.16 3.25
C LEU A 374 15.05 -10.49 1.83
N VAL A 375 16.17 -11.24 1.68
CA VAL A 375 16.59 -11.75 0.36
C VAL A 375 15.46 -12.52 -0.30
N LEU A 376 14.86 -13.47 0.42
CA LEU A 376 13.72 -14.26 -0.09
C LEU A 376 12.51 -13.38 -0.36
N GLY A 377 12.21 -12.43 0.53
CA GLY A 377 11.11 -11.47 0.37
C GLY A 377 11.29 -10.56 -0.86
N SER A 378 12.49 -10.02 -1.08
CA SER A 378 12.76 -9.16 -2.23
C SER A 378 12.76 -9.93 -3.57
N MET A 379 13.29 -11.15 -3.59
CA MET A 379 13.21 -12.03 -4.77
C MET A 379 11.77 -12.39 -5.13
N TYR A 380 10.97 -12.71 -4.12
CA TYR A 380 9.53 -12.94 -4.28
C TYR A 380 8.83 -11.72 -4.89
N LEU A 381 9.04 -10.52 -4.32
CA LEU A 381 8.46 -9.28 -4.84
C LEU A 381 8.86 -9.04 -6.30
N ALA A 382 10.15 -9.17 -6.61
CA ALA A 382 10.66 -9.01 -7.97
C ALA A 382 10.03 -10.03 -8.93
N ALA A 383 9.96 -11.31 -8.55
CA ALA A 383 9.37 -12.36 -9.38
C ALA A 383 7.89 -12.10 -9.70
N VAL A 384 7.09 -11.73 -8.68
CA VAL A 384 5.67 -11.42 -8.87
C VAL A 384 5.44 -10.18 -9.74
N CYS A 385 6.28 -9.15 -9.59
CA CYS A 385 6.16 -7.92 -10.38
C CYS A 385 6.59 -8.10 -11.84
N VAL A 386 7.63 -8.88 -12.09
CA VAL A 386 8.24 -9.06 -13.42
C VAL A 386 7.49 -10.09 -14.27
N LEU A 387 6.91 -11.12 -13.66
CA LEU A 387 6.23 -12.21 -14.38
C LEU A 387 5.15 -11.72 -15.35
N PRO A 388 4.20 -10.83 -14.98
CA PRO A 388 3.21 -10.31 -15.93
C PRO A 388 3.80 -9.39 -17.00
N GLU A 389 4.90 -8.67 -16.69
CA GLU A 389 5.59 -7.83 -17.69
C GLU A 389 6.21 -8.67 -18.82
N ILE A 390 6.82 -9.81 -18.48
CA ILE A 390 7.36 -10.74 -19.47
C ILE A 390 6.24 -11.33 -20.33
N LEU A 391 5.13 -11.71 -19.71
CA LEU A 391 4.00 -12.31 -20.43
C LEU A 391 3.34 -11.32 -21.37
N ARG A 392 3.22 -10.05 -20.98
CA ARG A 392 2.71 -8.99 -21.85
C ARG A 392 3.61 -8.79 -23.06
N GLY A 393 4.91 -8.81 -22.88
CA GLY A 393 5.89 -8.67 -23.97
C GLY A 393 5.83 -9.82 -25.00
N GLN A 394 5.53 -11.06 -24.56
CA GLN A 394 5.52 -12.22 -25.43
C GLN A 394 4.16 -12.52 -26.07
N PHE A 395 3.05 -12.29 -25.35
CA PHE A 395 1.72 -12.72 -25.81
C PHE A 395 0.83 -11.55 -26.26
N ALA A 396 1.33 -10.30 -26.28
CA ALA A 396 0.57 -9.08 -26.63
C ALA A 396 -0.82 -9.04 -25.96
N ILE A 397 -0.90 -9.46 -24.68
CA ILE A 397 -2.13 -9.54 -23.93
C ILE A 397 -2.57 -8.10 -23.60
N PRO A 398 -3.77 -7.65 -24.00
CA PRO A 398 -4.25 -6.28 -23.71
C PRO A 398 -4.65 -6.08 -22.25
N PHE A 399 -4.05 -6.86 -21.36
CA PHE A 399 -4.45 -6.95 -19.97
C PHE A 399 -3.42 -6.25 -19.08
N TYR A 400 -3.79 -5.09 -18.55
CA TYR A 400 -2.94 -4.29 -17.65
C TYR A 400 -2.88 -4.79 -16.20
N PHE A 401 -3.31 -6.03 -15.93
CA PHE A 401 -3.22 -6.60 -14.59
C PHE A 401 -1.76 -6.99 -14.29
N GLY A 402 -0.93 -5.97 -14.08
CA GLY A 402 0.49 -6.14 -13.75
C GLY A 402 0.68 -6.82 -12.38
N GLY A 403 1.86 -7.40 -12.17
CA GLY A 403 2.21 -8.06 -10.90
C GLY A 403 2.10 -7.11 -9.70
N THR A 404 2.41 -5.84 -9.88
CA THR A 404 2.23 -4.80 -8.86
C THR A 404 0.77 -4.64 -8.45
N SER A 405 -0.16 -4.69 -9.41
CA SER A 405 -1.61 -4.55 -9.12
C SER A 405 -2.16 -5.75 -8.34
N VAL A 406 -1.80 -6.98 -8.72
CA VAL A 406 -2.17 -8.20 -7.97
C VAL A 406 -1.60 -8.13 -6.57
N LEU A 407 -0.34 -7.72 -6.43
CA LEU A 407 0.36 -7.64 -5.17
C LEU A 407 -0.31 -6.60 -4.25
N ILE A 408 -0.65 -5.41 -4.79
CA ILE A 408 -1.38 -4.37 -4.05
C ILE A 408 -2.75 -4.88 -3.59
N VAL A 409 -3.52 -5.50 -4.48
CA VAL A 409 -4.86 -6.02 -4.16
C VAL A 409 -4.79 -7.05 -3.04
N VAL A 410 -3.87 -8.01 -3.11
CA VAL A 410 -3.74 -9.05 -2.09
C VAL A 410 -3.23 -8.48 -0.77
N SER A 411 -2.14 -7.70 -0.79
CA SER A 411 -1.55 -7.16 0.45
C SER A 411 -2.50 -6.21 1.17
N VAL A 412 -3.14 -5.27 0.45
CA VAL A 412 -4.09 -4.33 1.08
C VAL A 412 -5.30 -5.06 1.67
N THR A 413 -5.80 -6.08 0.96
CA THR A 413 -6.88 -6.93 1.50
C THR A 413 -6.45 -7.65 2.76
N MET A 414 -5.25 -8.25 2.76
CA MET A 414 -4.71 -8.96 3.93
C MET A 414 -4.49 -8.02 5.12
N ASP A 415 -3.90 -6.84 4.90
CA ASP A 415 -3.68 -5.86 5.95
C ASP A 415 -5.00 -5.34 6.53
N THR A 416 -6.00 -5.09 5.68
CA THR A 416 -7.33 -4.66 6.11
C THR A 416 -8.02 -5.74 6.94
N ILE A 417 -7.96 -7.01 6.52
CA ILE A 417 -8.51 -8.14 7.27
C ILE A 417 -7.80 -8.27 8.63
N GLN A 418 -6.48 -8.15 8.69
CA GLN A 418 -5.72 -8.20 9.94
C GLN A 418 -6.14 -7.07 10.91
N GLN A 419 -6.35 -5.85 10.40
CA GLN A 419 -6.84 -4.74 11.21
C GLN A 419 -8.27 -4.98 11.72
N VAL A 420 -9.17 -5.46 10.88
CA VAL A 420 -10.53 -5.84 11.30
C VAL A 420 -10.48 -6.89 12.40
N GLN A 421 -9.65 -7.93 12.25
CA GLN A 421 -9.50 -8.98 13.27
C GLN A 421 -8.94 -8.43 14.59
N SER A 422 -7.94 -7.54 14.53
CA SER A 422 -7.35 -6.93 15.74
C SER A 422 -8.38 -6.07 16.50
N HIS A 423 -9.21 -5.30 15.78
CA HIS A 423 -10.30 -4.53 16.40
C HIS A 423 -11.38 -5.42 17.02
N LEU A 424 -11.76 -6.51 16.37
CA LEU A 424 -12.72 -7.49 16.93
C LEU A 424 -12.19 -8.12 18.21
N LEU A 425 -10.92 -8.52 18.23
CA LEU A 425 -10.28 -9.07 19.42
C LEU A 425 -10.25 -8.06 20.57
N ALA A 426 -9.88 -6.80 20.31
CA ALA A 426 -9.87 -5.73 21.31
C ALA A 426 -11.24 -5.55 21.95
N GLN A 427 -12.33 -5.50 21.18
CA GLN A 427 -13.68 -5.36 21.69
C GLN A 427 -14.15 -6.59 22.51
N GLN A 428 -13.75 -7.80 22.14
CA GLN A 428 -14.05 -8.99 22.92
C GLN A 428 -13.36 -8.95 24.29
N TYR A 429 -12.11 -8.45 24.36
CA TYR A 429 -11.40 -8.27 25.62
C TYR A 429 -12.07 -7.21 26.51
N GLU A 430 -12.48 -6.07 25.97
CA GLU A 430 -13.21 -5.03 26.72
C GLU A 430 -14.52 -5.59 27.31
N GLY A 431 -15.30 -6.31 26.54
CA GLY A 431 -16.54 -6.96 27.02
C GLY A 431 -16.30 -8.00 28.10
N LEU A 432 -15.15 -8.69 28.10
CA LEU A 432 -14.77 -9.63 29.18
C LEU A 432 -14.35 -8.89 30.45
N ILE A 433 -13.61 -7.79 30.33
CA ILE A 433 -13.18 -6.94 31.45
C ILE A 433 -14.41 -6.30 32.12
N GLU A 434 -15.35 -5.77 31.36
CA GLU A 434 -16.60 -5.22 31.89
C GLU A 434 -17.43 -6.28 32.69
N LYS A 435 -17.58 -7.47 32.12
CA LYS A 435 -18.26 -8.58 32.80
C LYS A 435 -17.52 -9.02 34.06
N SER A 436 -16.19 -9.00 34.08
CA SER A 436 -15.40 -9.35 35.27
C SER A 436 -15.52 -8.29 36.37
N ASN A 437 -15.53 -6.99 36.02
CA ASN A 437 -15.71 -5.88 36.95
C ASN A 437 -17.14 -5.85 37.56
N LEU A 438 -18.16 -6.21 36.78
CA LEU A 438 -19.54 -6.35 37.28
C LEU A 438 -19.66 -7.51 38.27
N ARG A 439 -18.97 -8.64 38.05
CA ARG A 439 -18.89 -9.77 38.99
C ARG A 439 -18.13 -9.40 40.26
N GLY A 440 -17.13 -8.55 40.22
CA GLY A 440 -16.38 -8.05 41.38
C GLY A 440 -17.23 -7.16 42.30
N LYS A 441 -18.04 -6.26 41.73
CA LYS A 441 -18.94 -5.38 42.49
C LYS A 441 -20.07 -6.11 43.18
N GLY A 442 -20.52 -7.24 42.64
CA GLY A 442 -21.58 -8.09 43.28
C GLY A 442 -21.11 -8.86 44.52
N LYS A 443 -19.82 -9.23 44.60
CA LYS A 443 -19.30 -9.98 45.76
C LYS A 443 -19.00 -9.11 46.97
N THR A 444 -18.70 -7.82 46.80
CA THR A 444 -18.43 -6.88 47.90
C THR A 444 -19.72 -6.40 48.58
N ARG A 445 -20.87 -6.44 47.91
CA ARG A 445 -22.15 -6.01 48.47
C ARG A 445 -22.82 -7.07 49.40
N LYS A 446 -22.42 -8.33 49.32
CA LYS A 446 -22.98 -9.44 50.17
C LYS A 446 -22.27 -9.61 51.52
N LYS A 447 -21.16 -8.88 51.81
CA LYS A 447 -20.43 -9.03 53.11
C LYS A 447 -20.67 -7.90 54.11
N ARG A 448 -21.67 -7.04 53.93
CA ARG A 448 -22.07 -6.06 54.93
C ARG A 448 -23.57 -6.25 55.29
N SER A 449 -23.85 -7.34 55.99
CA SER A 449 -25.03 -7.41 56.84
C SER A 449 -24.53 -7.19 58.27
N PRO A 450 -24.96 -6.13 58.98
CA PRO A 450 -24.61 -5.95 60.38
C PRO A 450 -25.45 -6.90 61.19
N ALA A 451 -24.81 -7.79 61.96
CA ALA A 451 -25.47 -8.53 63.03
C ALA A 451 -25.99 -7.51 64.07
N ARG A 452 -27.30 -7.50 64.22
CA ARG A 452 -27.98 -6.86 65.38
C ARG A 452 -27.58 -7.61 66.66
N LYS A 453 -27.08 -6.87 67.60
CA LYS A 453 -27.49 -6.97 69.03
C LYS A 453 -27.68 -5.58 69.56
#